data_c6c8319a859f2a77bef9499f3baf960a
#
_entry.id   c6c8319a859f2a77bef9499f3baf960a
#
_cell.length_a   1.000
_cell.length_b   1.000
_cell.length_c   1.000
_cell.angle_alpha   90.00
_cell.angle_beta   90.00
_cell.angle_gamma   90.00
#
_symmetry.space_group_name_H-M   'P 1'
#
loop_
_entity.id
_entity.type
_entity.pdbx_description
1 polymer ?
#
loop_
_entity_poly.entity_id
_entity_poly.type
_entity_poly.pdbx_seq_one_letter_code
_entity_poly.pdbx_strand_id
1 'polypeptide(L)'
;MARYLHTMYRITDPEKSRAFYEALGLEFRRELPIVRDGELEATNYFFGVPGQEEELELTFNHDGRTYDLGTGYGHVAIGVDDLDGTRARLKDAGIEPEREPYSVREGGSRLCFVQDPDGYRIELIERGG
;
A
#
# COMPACT_ATOMS: atom_id res chain seq x y z
N MET A 1 5.60 -17.50 20.90
CA MET A 1 4.90 -17.55 19.62
C MET A 1 5.30 -16.37 18.74
N ALA A 2 5.38 -16.63 17.46
CA ALA A 2 5.67 -15.55 16.51
C ALA A 2 4.40 -14.79 16.15
N ARG A 3 4.56 -13.52 15.77
CA ARG A 3 3.46 -12.68 15.30
C ARG A 3 3.98 -11.83 14.14
N TYR A 4 3.23 -11.77 13.07
CA TYR A 4 3.60 -10.91 11.95
C TYR A 4 3.37 -9.44 12.33
N LEU A 5 4.38 -8.59 12.13
CA LEU A 5 4.31 -7.19 12.54
C LEU A 5 4.05 -6.26 11.35
N HIS A 6 4.93 -6.31 10.35
CA HIS A 6 4.82 -5.38 9.23
C HIS A 6 5.59 -5.87 8.02
N THR A 7 5.25 -5.28 6.88
CA THR A 7 6.05 -5.32 5.66
C THR A 7 6.55 -3.91 5.38
N MET A 8 7.81 -3.76 5.00
CA MET A 8 8.39 -2.46 4.69
C MET A 8 8.85 -2.40 3.25
N TYR A 9 8.57 -1.28 2.58
CA TYR A 9 9.24 -0.95 1.34
C TYR A 9 9.45 0.56 1.22
N ARG A 10 10.27 0.94 0.23
CA ARG A 10 10.78 2.31 0.11
C ARG A 10 9.96 3.12 -0.88
N ILE A 11 9.74 4.38 -0.53
CA ILE A 11 8.91 5.31 -1.32
C ILE A 11 9.70 6.56 -1.65
N THR A 12 9.23 7.32 -2.65
CA THR A 12 9.88 8.55 -3.08
C THR A 12 9.07 9.81 -2.81
N ASP A 13 7.77 9.68 -2.47
CA ASP A 13 6.91 10.84 -2.19
C ASP A 13 5.90 10.48 -1.12
N PRO A 14 6.15 10.86 0.15
CA PRO A 14 5.26 10.49 1.25
C PRO A 14 3.84 11.00 1.10
N GLU A 15 3.63 12.21 0.57
CA GLU A 15 2.28 12.76 0.43
C GLU A 15 1.46 11.98 -0.59
N LYS A 16 2.06 11.64 -1.73
CA LYS A 16 1.38 10.83 -2.75
C LYS A 16 1.09 9.42 -2.25
N SER A 17 2.06 8.82 -1.56
CA SER A 17 1.87 7.48 -1.02
C SER A 17 0.75 7.47 0.03
N ARG A 18 0.73 8.46 0.91
CA ARG A 18 -0.32 8.56 1.92
C ARG A 18 -1.70 8.69 1.29
N ALA A 19 -1.84 9.57 0.31
CA ALA A 19 -3.12 9.76 -0.38
C ALA A 19 -3.58 8.46 -1.04
N PHE A 20 -2.66 7.73 -1.65
CA PHE A 20 -2.97 6.45 -2.29
C PHE A 20 -3.48 5.42 -1.26
N TYR A 21 -2.73 5.20 -0.19
CA TYR A 21 -3.11 4.16 0.78
C TYR A 21 -4.36 4.54 1.56
N GLU A 22 -4.59 5.81 1.84
CA GLU A 22 -5.85 6.25 2.45
C GLU A 22 -7.03 6.02 1.50
N ALA A 23 -6.85 6.23 0.21
CA ALA A 23 -7.90 5.95 -0.77
C ALA A 23 -8.24 4.47 -0.86
N LEU A 24 -7.28 3.57 -0.58
CA LEU A 24 -7.53 2.13 -0.48
C LEU A 24 -8.33 1.75 0.76
N GLY A 25 -8.35 2.60 1.79
CA GLY A 25 -9.03 2.31 3.05
C GLY A 25 -8.09 2.04 4.21
N LEU A 26 -6.77 2.21 4.02
CA LEU A 26 -5.84 2.12 5.14
C LEU A 26 -5.87 3.42 5.93
N GLU A 27 -5.54 3.34 7.21
CA GLU A 27 -5.41 4.52 8.06
C GLU A 27 -3.93 4.80 8.33
N PHE A 28 -3.58 6.08 8.32
CA PHE A 28 -2.27 6.51 8.77
C PHE A 28 -2.22 6.39 10.29
N ARG A 29 -1.16 5.78 10.82
CA ARG A 29 -1.05 5.53 12.25
C ARG A 29 0.00 6.38 12.95
N ARG A 30 1.18 6.48 12.37
CA ARG A 30 2.27 7.26 12.97
C ARG A 30 3.42 7.40 12.00
N GLU A 31 4.31 8.33 12.29
CA GLU A 31 5.57 8.43 11.59
C GLU A 31 6.72 8.37 12.60
N LEU A 32 7.84 7.83 12.19
CA LEU A 32 9.01 7.65 13.02
C LEU A 32 10.24 8.20 12.30
N PRO A 33 10.83 9.29 12.79
CA PRO A 33 12.05 9.82 12.19
C PRO A 33 13.25 8.95 12.58
N ILE A 34 14.13 8.73 11.60
CA ILE A 34 15.39 8.01 11.82
C ILE A 34 16.50 9.04 11.75
N VAL A 35 17.11 9.32 12.91
CA VAL A 35 18.18 10.31 13.03
C VAL A 35 19.50 9.58 13.24
N ARG A 36 20.50 9.93 12.44
CA ARG A 36 21.85 9.37 12.56
C ARG A 36 22.84 10.52 12.57
N ASP A 37 23.72 10.53 13.57
CA ASP A 37 24.75 11.57 13.71
C ASP A 37 24.16 12.98 13.66
N GLY A 38 23.00 13.15 14.31
CA GLY A 38 22.33 14.45 14.38
C GLY A 38 21.57 14.85 13.12
N GLU A 39 21.53 14.00 12.09
CA GLU A 39 20.87 14.31 10.84
C GLU A 39 19.67 13.40 10.60
N LEU A 40 18.60 13.96 10.05
CA LEU A 40 17.42 13.19 9.65
C LEU A 40 17.75 12.41 8.39
N GLU A 41 17.92 11.10 8.53
CA GLU A 41 18.29 10.21 7.43
C GLU A 41 17.07 9.70 6.67
N ALA A 42 16.05 9.30 7.41
CA ALA A 42 14.84 8.69 6.84
C ALA A 42 13.65 8.98 7.74
N THR A 43 12.46 8.76 7.20
CA THR A 43 11.23 8.77 7.98
C THR A 43 10.41 7.54 7.60
N ASN A 44 9.95 6.81 8.59
CA ASN A 44 9.07 5.66 8.39
C ASN A 44 7.63 6.09 8.65
N TYR A 45 6.74 5.75 7.73
CA TYR A 45 5.30 6.05 7.82
C TYR A 45 4.55 4.74 7.93
N PHE A 46 3.69 4.62 8.95
CA PHE A 46 2.99 3.38 9.25
C PHE A 46 1.51 3.51 8.93
N PHE A 47 1.00 2.55 8.18
CA PHE A 47 -0.40 2.47 7.79
C PHE A 47 -0.95 1.10 8.17
N GLY A 48 -2.25 1.00 8.37
CA GLY A 48 -2.88 -0.28 8.64
C GLY A 48 -4.36 -0.27 8.34
N VAL A 49 -4.94 -1.46 8.34
CA VAL A 49 -6.39 -1.61 8.19
C VAL A 49 -7.04 -1.38 9.54
N PRO A 50 -8.08 -0.53 9.63
CA PRO A 50 -8.77 -0.32 10.91
C PRO A 50 -9.17 -1.63 11.56
N GLY A 51 -8.84 -1.78 12.84
CA GLY A 51 -9.14 -2.98 13.61
C GLY A 51 -8.12 -4.10 13.50
N GLN A 52 -7.09 -3.96 12.66
CA GLN A 52 -6.02 -4.95 12.53
C GLN A 52 -4.70 -4.37 13.06
N GLU A 53 -3.87 -5.23 13.64
CA GLU A 53 -2.61 -4.80 14.22
C GLU A 53 -1.47 -4.70 13.19
N GLU A 54 -1.48 -5.55 12.18
CA GLU A 54 -0.44 -5.62 11.16
C GLU A 54 -0.34 -4.30 10.40
N GLU A 55 0.89 -3.93 10.04
CA GLU A 55 1.13 -2.62 9.44
C GLU A 55 1.92 -2.71 8.15
N LEU A 56 1.70 -1.72 7.29
CA LEU A 56 2.56 -1.44 6.16
C LEU A 56 3.45 -0.27 6.57
N GLU A 57 4.77 -0.49 6.49
CA GLU A 57 5.76 0.53 6.81
C GLU A 57 6.37 1.05 5.53
N LEU A 58 6.27 2.36 5.31
CA LEU A 58 6.82 3.01 4.12
C LEU A 58 8.01 3.87 4.54
N THR A 59 9.17 3.58 3.99
CA THR A 59 10.40 4.30 4.35
C THR A 59 10.76 5.31 3.27
N PHE A 60 10.83 6.58 3.68
CA PHE A 60 11.31 7.65 2.83
C PHE A 60 12.71 8.07 3.25
N ASN A 61 13.70 7.90 2.36
CA ASN A 61 15.07 8.36 2.59
C ASN A 61 15.20 9.81 2.11
N HIS A 62 15.79 10.66 2.95
CA HIS A 62 15.86 12.10 2.69
C HIS A 62 17.01 12.52 1.78
N ASP A 63 17.65 11.57 1.09
CA ASP A 63 18.77 11.86 0.18
C ASP A 63 18.36 11.95 -1.30
N GLY A 64 17.06 11.88 -1.60
CA GLY A 64 16.57 12.03 -2.96
C GLY A 64 16.79 10.83 -3.87
N ARG A 65 17.17 9.68 -3.32
CA ARG A 65 17.40 8.49 -4.14
C ARG A 65 16.11 7.92 -4.70
N THR A 66 16.25 7.19 -5.79
CA THR A 66 15.16 6.43 -6.39
C THR A 66 15.49 4.93 -6.31
N TYR A 67 14.52 4.10 -6.65
CA TYR A 67 14.63 2.65 -6.45
C TYR A 67 14.29 1.88 -7.71
N ASP A 68 15.03 0.79 -7.91
CA ASP A 68 14.70 -0.20 -8.93
C ASP A 68 13.98 -1.33 -8.20
N LEU A 69 12.70 -1.56 -8.54
CA LEU A 69 11.92 -2.62 -7.90
C LEU A 69 12.37 -4.01 -8.36
N GLY A 70 13.00 -4.08 -9.52
CA GLY A 70 13.49 -5.35 -10.04
C GLY A 70 12.37 -6.32 -10.36
N THR A 71 12.69 -7.60 -10.35
CA THR A 71 11.74 -8.67 -10.70
C THR A 71 11.38 -9.56 -9.51
N GLY A 72 11.87 -9.22 -8.32
CA GLY A 72 11.65 -10.04 -7.12
C GLY A 72 10.43 -9.64 -6.30
N TYR A 73 9.94 -8.41 -6.48
CA TYR A 73 8.76 -7.97 -5.76
C TYR A 73 7.50 -8.53 -6.41
N GLY A 74 6.61 -9.12 -5.60
CA GLY A 74 5.30 -9.54 -6.09
C GLY A 74 4.27 -8.45 -5.83
N HIS A 75 3.49 -8.62 -4.77
CA HIS A 75 2.47 -7.64 -4.41
C HIS A 75 2.08 -7.80 -2.94
N VAL A 76 1.41 -6.78 -2.43
CA VAL A 76 0.71 -6.82 -1.14
C VAL A 76 -0.77 -6.95 -1.47
N ALA A 77 -1.51 -7.76 -0.71
CA ALA A 77 -2.94 -7.96 -0.92
C ALA A 77 -3.74 -7.32 0.20
N ILE A 78 -4.83 -6.64 -0.17
CA ILE A 78 -5.74 -5.98 0.76
C ILE A 78 -7.15 -6.45 0.45
N GLY A 79 -7.86 -6.94 1.48
CA GLY A 79 -9.26 -7.30 1.35
C GLY A 79 -10.14 -6.07 1.43
N VAL A 80 -11.11 -5.96 0.55
CA VAL A 80 -12.11 -4.87 0.56
C VAL A 80 -13.51 -5.47 0.53
N ASP A 81 -14.46 -4.80 1.18
CA ASP A 81 -15.83 -5.30 1.22
C ASP A 81 -16.58 -5.06 -0.08
N ASP A 82 -16.31 -3.93 -0.73
CA ASP A 82 -16.98 -3.50 -1.94
C ASP A 82 -15.93 -3.06 -2.97
N LEU A 83 -15.59 -3.96 -3.87
CA LEU A 83 -14.54 -3.68 -4.86
C LEU A 83 -14.94 -2.55 -5.82
N ASP A 84 -16.20 -2.53 -6.26
CA ASP A 84 -16.66 -1.47 -7.16
C ASP A 84 -16.64 -0.11 -6.50
N GLY A 85 -17.05 -0.03 -5.23
CA GLY A 85 -17.00 1.21 -4.45
C GLY A 85 -15.57 1.67 -4.21
N THR A 86 -14.66 0.74 -3.93
CA THR A 86 -13.25 1.05 -3.77
C THR A 86 -12.66 1.60 -5.08
N ARG A 87 -12.97 0.95 -6.20
CA ARG A 87 -12.52 1.43 -7.51
C ARG A 87 -13.01 2.84 -7.81
N ALA A 88 -14.25 3.15 -7.45
CA ALA A 88 -14.80 4.49 -7.66
C ALA A 88 -14.02 5.54 -6.87
N ARG A 89 -13.68 5.26 -5.61
CA ARG A 89 -12.86 6.16 -4.80
C ARG A 89 -11.46 6.35 -5.39
N LEU A 90 -10.85 5.26 -5.85
CA LEU A 90 -9.52 5.32 -6.48
C LEU A 90 -9.56 6.14 -7.76
N LYS A 91 -10.60 5.98 -8.57
CA LYS A 91 -10.75 6.75 -9.80
C LYS A 91 -10.84 8.25 -9.51
N ASP A 92 -11.57 8.62 -8.46
CA ASP A 92 -11.66 10.03 -8.04
C ASP A 92 -10.29 10.57 -7.62
N ALA A 93 -9.40 9.71 -7.16
CA ALA A 93 -8.02 10.06 -6.80
C ALA A 93 -7.05 9.92 -7.98
N GLY A 94 -7.55 9.61 -9.19
CA GLY A 94 -6.71 9.47 -10.36
C GLY A 94 -6.04 8.12 -10.50
N ILE A 95 -6.51 7.10 -9.79
CA ILE A 95 -5.91 5.76 -9.78
C ILE A 95 -6.79 4.79 -10.53
N GLU A 96 -6.23 4.17 -11.59
CA GLU A 96 -6.93 3.17 -12.38
C GLU A 96 -6.33 1.79 -12.17
N PRO A 97 -7.15 0.73 -12.12
CA PRO A 97 -6.61 -0.62 -12.04
C PRO A 97 -5.92 -1.01 -13.34
N GLU A 98 -5.03 -2.00 -13.27
CA GLU A 98 -4.30 -2.50 -14.45
C GLU A 98 -5.25 -3.09 -15.48
N ARG A 99 -6.36 -3.66 -15.03
CA ARG A 99 -7.41 -4.21 -15.89
C ARG A 99 -8.72 -4.29 -15.09
N GLU A 100 -9.81 -4.59 -15.79
CA GLU A 100 -11.10 -4.78 -15.12
C GLU A 100 -11.02 -5.91 -14.08
N PRO A 101 -11.82 -5.83 -13.02
CA PRO A 101 -11.86 -6.90 -12.03
C PRO A 101 -12.17 -8.26 -12.65
N TYR A 102 -11.54 -9.29 -12.11
CA TYR A 102 -11.69 -10.65 -12.58
C TYR A 102 -11.55 -11.62 -11.40
N SER A 103 -11.86 -12.90 -11.67
CA SER A 103 -11.62 -13.97 -10.71
C SER A 103 -10.58 -14.90 -11.30
N VAL A 104 -9.66 -15.39 -10.49
CA VAL A 104 -8.62 -16.32 -10.92
C VAL A 104 -9.24 -17.67 -11.27
N ARG A 105 -10.33 -18.01 -10.57
CA ARG A 105 -11.07 -19.26 -10.82
C ARG A 105 -12.56 -18.97 -10.82
N GLU A 106 -13.31 -19.79 -11.54
CA GLU A 106 -14.77 -19.67 -11.58
C GLU A 106 -15.36 -19.76 -10.17
N GLY A 107 -16.25 -18.83 -9.85
CA GLY A 107 -16.86 -18.76 -8.53
C GLY A 107 -15.96 -18.21 -7.43
N GLY A 108 -14.72 -17.83 -7.75
CA GLY A 108 -13.82 -17.23 -6.79
C GLY A 108 -14.09 -15.75 -6.56
N SER A 109 -13.38 -15.17 -5.61
CA SER A 109 -13.49 -13.74 -5.30
C SER A 109 -13.02 -12.90 -6.48
N ARG A 110 -13.69 -11.76 -6.67
CA ARG A 110 -13.25 -10.77 -7.66
C ARG A 110 -12.03 -10.04 -7.10
N LEU A 111 -11.11 -9.70 -7.97
CA LEU A 111 -9.94 -8.94 -7.60
C LEU A 111 -9.48 -8.03 -8.72
N CYS A 112 -8.65 -7.08 -8.39
CA CYS A 112 -7.91 -6.30 -9.38
C CYS A 112 -6.59 -5.85 -8.76
N PHE A 113 -5.68 -5.42 -9.62
CA PHE A 113 -4.38 -4.87 -9.21
C PHE A 113 -4.33 -3.39 -9.53
N VAL A 114 -3.79 -2.61 -8.60
CA VAL A 114 -3.44 -1.23 -8.82
C VAL A 114 -1.97 -1.04 -8.52
N GLN A 115 -1.38 0.05 -8.98
CA GLN A 115 0.00 0.38 -8.67
C GLN A 115 0.03 1.64 -7.82
N ASP A 116 0.86 1.63 -6.78
CA ASP A 116 1.04 2.81 -5.96
C ASP A 116 1.92 3.85 -6.70
N PRO A 117 2.14 5.04 -6.14
CA PRO A 117 2.91 6.08 -6.84
C PRO A 117 4.33 5.67 -7.23
N ASP A 118 4.92 4.68 -6.57
CA ASP A 118 6.26 4.20 -6.86
C ASP A 118 6.27 2.94 -7.73
N GLY A 119 5.09 2.45 -8.14
CA GLY A 119 4.97 1.28 -8.99
C GLY A 119 4.79 -0.04 -8.25
N TYR A 120 4.68 -0.02 -6.93
CA TYR A 120 4.40 -1.25 -6.18
C TYR A 120 2.98 -1.72 -6.46
N ARG A 121 2.85 -2.99 -6.86
CA ARG A 121 1.54 -3.56 -7.16
C ARG A 121 0.81 -3.93 -5.87
N ILE A 122 -0.46 -3.57 -5.82
CA ILE A 122 -1.34 -3.90 -4.69
C ILE A 122 -2.53 -4.68 -5.26
N GLU A 123 -2.79 -5.85 -4.71
CA GLU A 123 -3.95 -6.66 -5.08
C GLU A 123 -5.11 -6.28 -4.17
N LEU A 124 -6.25 -5.95 -4.78
CA LEU A 124 -7.48 -5.69 -4.04
C LEU A 124 -8.40 -6.88 -4.25
N ILE A 125 -8.73 -7.57 -3.16
CA ILE A 125 -9.57 -8.78 -3.22
C ILE A 125 -10.87 -8.49 -2.51
N GLU A 126 -12.00 -8.73 -3.20
CA GLU A 126 -13.31 -8.54 -2.60
C GLU A 126 -13.60 -9.66 -1.61
N ARG A 127 -13.80 -9.27 -0.35
CA ARG A 127 -14.12 -10.20 0.72
C ARG A 127 -15.38 -9.69 1.39
N GLY A 128 -16.48 -10.43 1.26
CA GLY A 128 -17.73 -10.10 1.93
C GLY A 128 -17.53 -10.00 3.43
N GLY A 129 -17.99 -8.93 4.02
CA GLY A 129 -17.78 -8.57 5.41
C GLY A 129 -18.36 -9.49 6.46
#